data_d815a37095959c5d8224dc3c6438fbc2
#
_entry.id   d815a37095959c5d8224dc3c6438fbc2
#
_cell.length_a   1.000
_cell.length_b   1.000
_cell.length_c   1.000
_cell.angle_alpha   90.00
_cell.angle_beta   90.00
_cell.angle_gamma   90.00
#
_symmetry.space_group_name_H-M   'P 1'
#
loop_
_entity.id
_entity.type
_entity.pdbx_description
1 polymer ?
#
loop_
_entity_poly.entity_id
_entity_poly.type
_entity_poly.pdbx_seq_one_letter_code
_entity_poly.pdbx_strand_id
1 'polypeptide(L)'
;MEKEFGSGKIILGMSGGVDSSVAALLLKKQGYDVIGVFMKNWEEKDENGVCGAAADYEDVRRVADRVGIPYYTVNFTKEYMDRVFSYFLEEYSMGRTPNPDVLCNCEIKFKAFLDFAMGLDAAAIATGHYARVDRSTGRTRLLRAYDMGKDQTYFLAGLNQRQLSRAMFPIGEMQKGYLRRLAAEAGLATADKKDSTGICFIGERNFKKFLMQYLPAKPGDMIDLSGRVIGRHDGLMYYTLGQRRGLGIGGQKEGSGESWFVIGKDMEKNLLIVQQGEHEELFSLGLEANKVSFIEGEPPAREFECTAKFRYRQSDQKVKVTMHGDGCTVDFAEPQRAVTPGQWVVFYDGEECLGGGPIDDTRPMKEIKIG
;
A
#
# COMPACT_ATOMS: atom_id res chain seq x y z
N MET A 1 -29.81 0.87 15.46
CA MET A 1 -28.48 1.50 15.70
C MET A 1 -28.55 2.94 15.24
N GLU A 2 -28.15 3.86 16.08
CA GLU A 2 -27.98 5.27 15.67
C GLU A 2 -26.96 5.33 14.55
N LYS A 3 -27.23 6.15 13.53
CA LYS A 3 -26.31 6.35 12.42
C LYS A 3 -25.15 7.22 12.89
N GLU A 4 -23.95 6.77 12.71
CA GLU A 4 -22.72 7.45 13.14
C GLU A 4 -22.63 8.92 12.65
N PHE A 5 -23.12 9.20 11.44
CA PHE A 5 -23.16 10.52 10.83
C PHE A 5 -24.61 11.03 10.63
N GLY A 6 -25.56 10.56 11.46
CA GLY A 6 -26.96 10.99 11.41
C GLY A 6 -27.60 10.79 10.04
N SER A 7 -28.36 11.79 9.57
CA SER A 7 -28.98 11.82 8.23
C SER A 7 -28.06 12.42 7.15
N GLY A 8 -26.79 12.65 7.47
CA GLY A 8 -25.86 13.29 6.57
C GLY A 8 -25.56 12.46 5.30
N LYS A 9 -25.22 13.16 4.23
CA LYS A 9 -24.82 12.59 2.94
C LYS A 9 -23.48 11.87 3.07
N ILE A 10 -23.37 10.67 2.54
CA ILE A 10 -22.13 9.89 2.48
C ILE A 10 -21.66 9.77 1.04
N ILE A 11 -20.44 10.22 0.78
CA ILE A 11 -19.82 10.04 -0.54
C ILE A 11 -18.95 8.78 -0.51
N LEU A 12 -19.35 7.77 -1.29
CA LEU A 12 -18.66 6.48 -1.36
C LEU A 12 -17.72 6.42 -2.56
N GLY A 13 -16.44 6.20 -2.30
CA GLY A 13 -15.47 5.86 -3.35
C GLY A 13 -15.73 4.46 -3.90
N MET A 14 -16.13 4.37 -5.17
CA MET A 14 -16.43 3.13 -5.88
C MET A 14 -15.33 2.81 -6.88
N SER A 15 -14.68 1.65 -6.73
CA SER A 15 -13.56 1.20 -7.57
C SER A 15 -13.97 0.20 -8.66
N GLY A 16 -15.26 -0.17 -8.74
CA GLY A 16 -15.71 -1.28 -9.58
C GLY A 16 -15.35 -2.68 -9.03
N GLY A 17 -14.80 -2.78 -7.83
CA GLY A 17 -14.53 -4.05 -7.13
C GLY A 17 -15.67 -4.46 -6.19
N VAL A 18 -15.69 -5.74 -5.78
CA VAL A 18 -16.74 -6.30 -4.90
C VAL A 18 -16.82 -5.59 -3.54
N ASP A 19 -15.69 -5.13 -2.99
CA ASP A 19 -15.61 -4.52 -1.67
C ASP A 19 -16.36 -3.17 -1.61
N SER A 20 -16.10 -2.28 -2.56
CA SER A 20 -16.82 -1.00 -2.66
C SER A 20 -18.29 -1.20 -3.04
N SER A 21 -18.61 -2.27 -3.79
CA SER A 21 -19.98 -2.61 -4.16
C SER A 21 -20.81 -3.05 -2.95
N VAL A 22 -20.24 -3.87 -2.08
CA VAL A 22 -20.91 -4.28 -0.83
C VAL A 22 -20.98 -3.12 0.17
N ALA A 23 -19.96 -2.27 0.22
CA ALA A 23 -20.01 -1.03 1.02
C ALA A 23 -21.21 -0.15 0.62
N ALA A 24 -21.48 0.01 -0.70
CA ALA A 24 -22.65 0.73 -1.20
C ALA A 24 -23.96 0.09 -0.69
N LEU A 25 -24.08 -1.23 -0.83
CA LEU A 25 -25.26 -1.99 -0.39
C LEU A 25 -25.52 -1.83 1.12
N LEU A 26 -24.47 -1.93 1.93
CA LEU A 26 -24.57 -1.82 3.39
C LEU A 26 -25.00 -0.43 3.83
N LEU A 27 -24.36 0.63 3.32
CA LEU A 27 -24.71 2.00 3.63
C LEU A 27 -26.17 2.31 3.24
N LYS A 28 -26.60 1.86 2.06
CA LYS A 28 -27.99 2.03 1.62
C LYS A 28 -28.96 1.28 2.52
N LYS A 29 -28.67 0.03 2.91
CA LYS A 29 -29.48 -0.75 3.86
C LYS A 29 -29.55 -0.12 5.25
N GLN A 30 -28.50 0.56 5.68
CA GLN A 30 -28.46 1.34 6.92
C GLN A 30 -29.25 2.66 6.81
N GLY A 31 -29.76 2.99 5.60
CA GLY A 31 -30.60 4.16 5.36
C GLY A 31 -29.83 5.47 5.21
N TYR A 32 -28.51 5.44 4.92
CA TYR A 32 -27.77 6.66 4.59
C TYR A 32 -28.18 7.21 3.21
N ASP A 33 -28.04 8.53 3.04
CA ASP A 33 -28.05 9.18 1.74
C ASP A 33 -26.69 8.99 1.09
N VAL A 34 -26.59 8.01 0.15
CA VAL A 34 -25.31 7.56 -0.44
C VAL A 34 -25.20 8.04 -1.87
N ILE A 35 -24.07 8.65 -2.19
CA ILE A 35 -23.66 8.99 -3.56
C ILE A 35 -22.38 8.23 -3.89
N GLY A 36 -22.39 7.42 -4.95
CA GLY A 36 -21.21 6.75 -5.46
C GLY A 36 -20.33 7.69 -6.27
N VAL A 37 -19.00 7.62 -6.08
CA VAL A 37 -18.03 8.36 -6.90
C VAL A 37 -16.97 7.41 -7.42
N PHE A 38 -16.88 7.35 -8.75
CA PHE A 38 -15.79 6.71 -9.45
C PHE A 38 -14.63 7.71 -9.61
N MET A 39 -13.46 7.38 -9.05
CA MET A 39 -12.27 8.21 -9.15
C MET A 39 -11.43 7.79 -10.35
N LYS A 40 -11.31 8.67 -11.36
CA LYS A 40 -10.40 8.47 -12.48
C LYS A 40 -9.05 9.06 -12.12
N ASN A 41 -8.08 8.21 -11.78
CA ASN A 41 -6.75 8.62 -11.34
C ASN A 41 -5.65 8.30 -12.35
N TRP A 42 -5.97 7.54 -13.42
CA TRP A 42 -5.03 7.13 -14.45
C TRP A 42 -5.70 7.08 -15.83
N GLU A 43 -5.00 7.47 -16.89
CA GLU A 43 -5.56 7.57 -18.24
C GLU A 43 -4.85 6.75 -19.31
N GLU A 44 -3.96 5.84 -18.94
CA GLU A 44 -3.28 5.03 -19.95
C GLU A 44 -4.10 3.81 -20.39
N LYS A 45 -3.95 3.48 -21.68
CA LYS A 45 -4.39 2.20 -22.24
C LYS A 45 -3.35 1.12 -21.94
N ASP A 46 -3.79 -0.10 -21.73
CA ASP A 46 -2.90 -1.26 -21.61
C ASP A 46 -2.23 -1.61 -22.97
N GLU A 47 -1.38 -2.65 -22.98
CA GLU A 47 -0.71 -3.13 -24.20
C GLU A 47 -1.68 -3.56 -25.31
N ASN A 48 -2.97 -3.78 -24.99
CA ASN A 48 -4.03 -4.16 -25.91
C ASN A 48 -4.93 -2.97 -26.33
N GLY A 49 -4.60 -1.76 -25.88
CA GLY A 49 -5.39 -0.57 -26.15
C GLY A 49 -6.66 -0.43 -25.31
N VAL A 50 -6.85 -1.29 -24.30
CA VAL A 50 -8.01 -1.30 -23.39
C VAL A 50 -7.72 -0.39 -22.20
N CYS A 51 -8.65 0.52 -21.91
CA CYS A 51 -8.62 1.30 -20.69
C CYS A 51 -9.26 0.50 -19.56
N GLY A 52 -8.45 0.01 -18.60
CA GLY A 52 -8.96 -0.73 -17.43
C GLY A 52 -10.03 0.05 -16.64
N ALA A 53 -9.88 1.37 -16.59
CA ALA A 53 -10.85 2.26 -15.97
C ALA A 53 -12.25 2.21 -16.63
N ALA A 54 -12.36 1.86 -17.91
CA ALA A 54 -13.65 1.77 -18.59
C ALA A 54 -14.48 0.56 -18.13
N ALA A 55 -13.82 -0.60 -17.92
CA ALA A 55 -14.48 -1.77 -17.39
C ALA A 55 -14.91 -1.58 -15.93
N ASP A 56 -14.04 -0.98 -15.12
CA ASP A 56 -14.34 -0.67 -13.71
C ASP A 56 -15.48 0.35 -13.60
N TYR A 57 -15.53 1.35 -14.48
CA TYR A 57 -16.62 2.32 -14.54
C TYR A 57 -17.97 1.64 -14.87
N GLU A 58 -17.98 0.71 -15.83
CA GLU A 58 -19.20 -0.01 -16.20
C GLU A 58 -19.70 -0.89 -15.03
N ASP A 59 -18.80 -1.50 -14.27
CA ASP A 59 -19.15 -2.22 -13.06
C ASP A 59 -19.73 -1.30 -11.98
N VAL A 60 -19.15 -0.10 -11.80
CA VAL A 60 -19.70 0.92 -10.88
C VAL A 60 -21.11 1.30 -11.27
N ARG A 61 -21.37 1.54 -12.57
CA ARG A 61 -22.69 1.85 -13.09
C ARG A 61 -23.71 0.77 -12.76
N ARG A 62 -23.39 -0.49 -13.10
CA ARG A 62 -24.27 -1.65 -12.83
C ARG A 62 -24.56 -1.81 -11.33
N VAL A 63 -23.56 -1.61 -10.48
CA VAL A 63 -23.74 -1.69 -9.02
C VAL A 63 -24.61 -0.55 -8.52
N ALA A 64 -24.37 0.69 -8.96
CA ALA A 64 -25.13 1.85 -8.56
C ALA A 64 -26.60 1.71 -8.96
N ASP A 65 -26.89 1.27 -10.20
CA ASP A 65 -28.24 0.97 -10.68
C ASP A 65 -28.92 -0.12 -9.83
N ARG A 66 -28.20 -1.21 -9.50
CA ARG A 66 -28.72 -2.33 -8.71
C ARG A 66 -29.03 -1.94 -7.26
N VAL A 67 -28.16 -1.12 -6.64
CA VAL A 67 -28.32 -0.64 -5.25
C VAL A 67 -29.31 0.52 -5.15
N GLY A 68 -29.56 1.22 -6.24
CA GLY A 68 -30.44 2.39 -6.31
C GLY A 68 -29.81 3.62 -5.66
N ILE A 69 -28.56 3.93 -6.03
CA ILE A 69 -27.83 5.12 -5.61
C ILE A 69 -27.38 5.96 -6.82
N PRO A 70 -27.39 7.29 -6.74
CA PRO A 70 -26.75 8.12 -7.75
C PRO A 70 -25.24 7.92 -7.74
N TYR A 71 -24.60 8.10 -8.91
CA TYR A 71 -23.15 8.02 -9.02
C TYR A 71 -22.60 9.06 -9.98
N TYR A 72 -21.33 9.46 -9.75
CA TYR A 72 -20.60 10.43 -10.56
C TYR A 72 -19.17 9.99 -10.79
N THR A 73 -18.51 10.59 -11.77
CA THR A 73 -17.06 10.41 -12.01
C THR A 73 -16.33 11.70 -11.68
N VAL A 74 -15.21 11.58 -10.97
CA VAL A 74 -14.31 12.69 -10.69
C VAL A 74 -12.92 12.34 -11.22
N ASN A 75 -12.28 13.31 -11.86
CA ASN A 75 -10.94 13.14 -12.43
C ASN A 75 -9.88 13.71 -11.47
N PHE A 76 -9.05 12.85 -10.92
CA PHE A 76 -7.90 13.19 -10.07
C PHE A 76 -6.57 12.79 -10.73
N THR A 77 -6.55 12.62 -12.06
CA THR A 77 -5.32 12.21 -12.78
C THR A 77 -4.17 13.17 -12.52
N LYS A 78 -4.44 14.47 -12.50
CA LYS A 78 -3.40 15.48 -12.24
C LYS A 78 -2.85 15.35 -10.82
N GLU A 79 -3.72 15.28 -9.81
CA GLU A 79 -3.34 15.13 -8.41
C GLU A 79 -2.54 13.83 -8.17
N TYR A 80 -2.95 12.73 -8.83
CA TYR A 80 -2.25 11.46 -8.75
C TYR A 80 -0.85 11.53 -9.36
N MET A 81 -0.74 12.12 -10.55
CA MET A 81 0.56 12.30 -11.23
C MET A 81 1.51 13.17 -10.40
N ASP A 82 1.02 14.30 -9.89
CA ASP A 82 1.84 15.28 -9.18
C ASP A 82 2.24 14.82 -7.77
N ARG A 83 1.38 14.08 -7.05
CA ARG A 83 1.58 13.79 -5.62
C ARG A 83 1.98 12.35 -5.32
N VAL A 84 1.62 11.41 -6.18
CA VAL A 84 1.87 9.98 -5.96
C VAL A 84 2.90 9.45 -6.95
N PHE A 85 2.64 9.65 -8.24
CA PHE A 85 3.46 9.02 -9.28
C PHE A 85 4.83 9.69 -9.44
N SER A 86 4.93 11.02 -9.31
CA SER A 86 6.21 11.72 -9.31
C SER A 86 7.13 11.23 -8.19
N TYR A 87 6.61 11.13 -6.95
CA TYR A 87 7.35 10.57 -5.82
C TYR A 87 7.76 9.12 -6.06
N PHE A 88 6.87 8.32 -6.61
CA PHE A 88 7.14 6.95 -6.97
C PHE A 88 8.33 6.82 -7.94
N LEU A 89 8.38 7.66 -8.99
CA LEU A 89 9.49 7.67 -9.94
C LEU A 89 10.80 8.16 -9.29
N GLU A 90 10.72 9.18 -8.43
CA GLU A 90 11.88 9.72 -7.72
C GLU A 90 12.53 8.64 -6.83
N GLU A 91 11.77 7.93 -6.01
CA GLU A 91 12.26 6.84 -5.16
C GLU A 91 12.91 5.70 -5.98
N TYR A 92 12.28 5.30 -7.09
CA TYR A 92 12.87 4.30 -7.97
C TYR A 92 14.16 4.77 -8.62
N SER A 93 14.26 6.05 -8.97
CA SER A 93 15.49 6.64 -9.54
C SER A 93 16.66 6.58 -8.55
N MET A 94 16.37 6.64 -7.25
CA MET A 94 17.32 6.49 -6.15
C MET A 94 17.61 5.02 -5.77
N GLY A 95 17.05 4.05 -6.51
CA GLY A 95 17.19 2.62 -6.24
C GLY A 95 16.35 2.08 -5.09
N ARG A 96 15.45 2.89 -4.52
CA ARG A 96 14.51 2.52 -3.47
C ARG A 96 13.28 1.79 -4.04
N THR A 97 12.47 1.23 -3.16
CA THR A 97 11.23 0.54 -3.56
C THR A 97 10.04 1.15 -2.83
N PRO A 98 9.41 2.21 -3.38
CA PRO A 98 8.33 2.93 -2.71
C PRO A 98 7.03 2.11 -2.61
N ASN A 99 6.15 2.55 -1.72
CA ASN A 99 4.79 2.03 -1.61
C ASN A 99 3.77 3.10 -2.04
N PRO A 100 3.37 3.13 -3.31
CA PRO A 100 2.46 4.14 -3.82
C PRO A 100 1.04 4.03 -3.25
N ASP A 101 0.63 2.86 -2.73
CA ASP A 101 -0.72 2.66 -2.21
C ASP A 101 -0.96 3.45 -0.92
N VAL A 102 0.06 3.57 -0.05
CA VAL A 102 -0.02 4.43 1.14
C VAL A 102 -0.22 5.89 0.72
N LEU A 103 0.61 6.39 -0.21
CA LEU A 103 0.50 7.76 -0.70
C LEU A 103 -0.81 8.02 -1.43
N CYS A 104 -1.29 7.06 -2.23
CA CYS A 104 -2.60 7.17 -2.87
C CYS A 104 -3.73 7.32 -1.86
N ASN A 105 -3.68 6.59 -0.74
CA ASN A 105 -4.65 6.77 0.33
C ASN A 105 -4.50 8.16 0.97
N CYS A 106 -3.30 8.58 1.37
CA CYS A 106 -3.07 9.86 2.05
C CYS A 106 -3.41 11.07 1.19
N GLU A 107 -2.99 11.09 -0.09
CA GLU A 107 -3.02 12.29 -0.94
C GLU A 107 -4.24 12.33 -1.88
N ILE A 108 -4.76 11.17 -2.29
CA ILE A 108 -5.88 11.12 -3.23
C ILE A 108 -7.18 10.77 -2.50
N LYS A 109 -7.30 9.55 -1.91
CA LYS A 109 -8.57 9.07 -1.37
C LYS A 109 -9.01 9.83 -0.12
N PHE A 110 -8.08 10.12 0.79
CA PHE A 110 -8.41 10.78 2.07
C PHE A 110 -7.96 12.24 2.12
N LYS A 111 -7.54 12.82 0.99
CA LYS A 111 -7.29 14.27 0.87
C LYS A 111 -8.06 14.86 -0.29
N ALA A 112 -7.65 14.66 -1.55
CA ALA A 112 -8.33 15.25 -2.70
C ALA A 112 -9.81 14.85 -2.79
N PHE A 113 -10.11 13.55 -2.63
CA PHE A 113 -11.49 13.06 -2.63
C PHE A 113 -12.27 13.49 -1.38
N LEU A 114 -11.65 13.51 -0.20
CA LEU A 114 -12.28 14.04 1.00
C LEU A 114 -12.62 15.53 0.83
N ASP A 115 -11.67 16.35 0.38
CA ASP A 115 -11.90 17.79 0.16
C ASP A 115 -13.01 18.02 -0.88
N PHE A 116 -13.04 17.23 -1.96
CA PHE A 116 -14.13 17.25 -2.93
C PHE A 116 -15.49 16.93 -2.28
N ALA A 117 -15.56 15.88 -1.46
CA ALA A 117 -16.79 15.47 -0.79
C ALA A 117 -17.28 16.53 0.22
N MET A 118 -16.36 17.13 0.98
CA MET A 118 -16.69 18.22 1.92
C MET A 118 -17.22 19.46 1.18
N GLY A 119 -16.72 19.76 -0.01
CA GLY A 119 -17.25 20.81 -0.89
C GLY A 119 -18.67 20.56 -1.39
N LEU A 120 -19.19 19.33 -1.25
CA LEU A 120 -20.58 18.93 -1.54
C LEU A 120 -21.43 18.76 -0.28
N ASP A 121 -21.00 19.32 0.84
CA ASP A 121 -21.65 19.21 2.16
C ASP A 121 -21.86 17.75 2.61
N ALA A 122 -20.91 16.87 2.30
CA ALA A 122 -20.94 15.51 2.80
C ALA A 122 -20.60 15.44 4.27
N ALA A 123 -21.26 14.57 5.02
CA ALA A 123 -20.94 14.32 6.43
C ALA A 123 -19.65 13.49 6.56
N ALA A 124 -19.45 12.54 5.64
CA ALA A 124 -18.27 11.68 5.61
C ALA A 124 -18.04 11.10 4.21
N ILE A 125 -16.84 10.55 4.02
CA ILE A 125 -16.55 9.65 2.89
C ILE A 125 -16.55 8.20 3.36
N ALA A 126 -16.90 7.28 2.46
CA ALA A 126 -16.79 5.86 2.70
C ALA A 126 -15.92 5.19 1.63
N THR A 127 -15.26 4.11 2.00
CA THR A 127 -14.44 3.31 1.07
C THR A 127 -14.59 1.82 1.38
N GLY A 128 -14.26 0.99 0.39
CA GLY A 128 -14.24 -0.47 0.54
C GLY A 128 -12.96 -1.01 1.18
N HIS A 129 -12.31 -0.28 2.08
CA HIS A 129 -11.15 -0.80 2.80
C HIS A 129 -11.55 -1.72 3.95
N TYR A 130 -10.74 -2.75 4.16
CA TYR A 130 -10.77 -3.61 5.34
C TYR A 130 -10.00 -2.91 6.47
N ALA A 131 -10.70 -2.11 7.23
CA ALA A 131 -10.22 -1.42 8.42
C ALA A 131 -11.44 -1.10 9.31
N ARG A 132 -11.22 -0.78 10.57
CA ARG A 132 -12.25 -0.32 11.50
C ARG A 132 -11.86 1.02 12.09
N VAL A 133 -12.82 1.76 12.55
CA VAL A 133 -12.60 3.00 13.29
C VAL A 133 -13.35 2.94 14.61
N ASP A 134 -12.72 3.47 15.66
CA ASP A 134 -13.34 3.65 16.97
C ASP A 134 -13.27 5.13 17.35
N ARG A 135 -14.44 5.69 17.73
CA ARG A 135 -14.61 7.10 18.13
C ARG A 135 -15.07 7.26 19.57
N SER A 136 -15.05 6.15 20.33
CA SER A 136 -15.59 6.12 21.71
C SER A 136 -14.81 6.98 22.70
N THR A 137 -13.54 7.28 22.43
CA THR A 137 -12.62 7.99 23.33
C THR A 137 -12.47 9.50 23.05
N GLY A 138 -13.30 10.05 22.15
CA GLY A 138 -13.19 11.46 21.71
C GLY A 138 -12.13 11.70 20.63
N ARG A 139 -11.28 10.71 20.35
CA ARG A 139 -10.38 10.65 19.19
C ARG A 139 -10.79 9.50 18.28
N THR A 140 -10.46 9.59 17.01
CA THR A 140 -10.72 8.50 16.06
C THR A 140 -9.51 7.62 15.98
N ARG A 141 -9.63 6.37 16.43
CA ARG A 141 -8.59 5.34 16.32
C ARG A 141 -8.80 4.51 15.05
N LEU A 142 -7.72 4.15 14.40
CA LEU A 142 -7.72 3.22 13.27
C LEU A 142 -7.43 1.81 13.79
N LEU A 143 -8.39 0.91 13.63
CA LEU A 143 -8.28 -0.46 14.13
C LEU A 143 -8.18 -1.44 12.95
N ARG A 144 -7.46 -2.53 13.17
CA ARG A 144 -7.37 -3.64 12.23
C ARG A 144 -8.75 -4.17 11.85
N ALA A 145 -8.87 -4.67 10.63
CA ALA A 145 -10.09 -5.33 10.19
C ALA A 145 -10.36 -6.61 10.99
N TYR A 146 -11.63 -7.01 11.05
CA TYR A 146 -12.00 -8.31 11.61
C TYR A 146 -11.37 -9.48 10.82
N ASP A 147 -11.33 -9.38 9.50
CA ASP A 147 -10.59 -10.31 8.63
C ASP A 147 -9.11 -9.90 8.57
N MET A 148 -8.31 -10.43 9.49
CA MET A 148 -6.87 -10.15 9.58
C MET A 148 -6.11 -10.52 8.30
N GLY A 149 -6.60 -11.49 7.51
CA GLY A 149 -6.00 -11.85 6.23
C GLY A 149 -6.23 -10.82 5.13
N LYS A 150 -7.16 -9.88 5.36
CA LYS A 150 -7.51 -8.78 4.46
C LYS A 150 -7.23 -7.39 5.04
N ASP A 151 -6.76 -7.31 6.29
CA ASP A 151 -6.48 -6.05 6.95
C ASP A 151 -5.67 -5.10 6.07
N GLN A 152 -6.15 -3.86 5.91
CA GLN A 152 -5.56 -2.83 5.07
C GLN A 152 -5.10 -1.61 5.86
N THR A 153 -5.05 -1.68 7.19
CA THR A 153 -4.57 -0.57 8.03
C THR A 153 -3.15 -0.16 7.71
N TYR A 154 -2.31 -1.09 7.23
CA TYR A 154 -0.98 -0.79 6.73
C TYR A 154 -0.97 0.33 5.67
N PHE A 155 -1.92 0.30 4.74
CA PHE A 155 -2.02 1.31 3.68
C PHE A 155 -2.70 2.60 4.14
N LEU A 156 -3.27 2.62 5.35
CA LEU A 156 -3.97 3.75 5.94
C LEU A 156 -3.15 4.42 7.06
N ALA A 157 -1.97 3.91 7.37
CA ALA A 157 -1.13 4.36 8.48
C ALA A 157 -0.69 5.83 8.40
N GLY A 158 -0.67 6.42 7.21
CA GLY A 158 -0.34 7.83 7.02
C GLY A 158 -1.53 8.78 7.16
N LEU A 159 -2.72 8.30 7.55
CA LEU A 159 -3.89 9.17 7.79
C LEU A 159 -3.75 9.92 9.10
N ASN A 160 -4.34 11.11 9.16
CA ASN A 160 -4.43 11.94 10.36
C ASN A 160 -5.87 12.01 10.90
N GLN A 161 -6.05 12.66 12.07
CA GLN A 161 -7.35 12.81 12.73
C GLN A 161 -8.40 13.50 11.85
N ARG A 162 -8.02 14.57 11.10
CA ARG A 162 -8.94 15.25 10.18
C ARG A 162 -9.49 14.30 9.12
N GLN A 163 -8.64 13.46 8.56
CA GLN A 163 -9.01 12.50 7.51
C GLN A 163 -9.83 11.34 8.10
N LEU A 164 -9.32 10.75 9.17
CA LEU A 164 -9.93 9.56 9.77
C LEU A 164 -11.28 9.85 10.43
N SER A 165 -11.45 11.03 11.04
CA SER A 165 -12.74 11.43 11.66
C SER A 165 -13.89 11.54 10.66
N ARG A 166 -13.59 11.68 9.37
CA ARG A 166 -14.56 11.75 8.28
C ARG A 166 -14.58 10.50 7.39
N ALA A 167 -13.90 9.42 7.80
CA ALA A 167 -13.79 8.18 7.04
C ALA A 167 -14.74 7.11 7.61
N MET A 168 -15.36 6.34 6.71
CA MET A 168 -16.14 5.14 7.04
C MET A 168 -15.58 3.93 6.28
N PHE A 169 -15.51 2.80 6.97
CA PHE A 169 -15.09 1.52 6.42
C PHE A 169 -16.19 0.47 6.63
N PRO A 170 -17.27 0.50 5.83
CA PRO A 170 -18.49 -0.28 6.09
C PRO A 170 -18.29 -1.80 6.13
N ILE A 171 -17.18 -2.29 5.57
CA ILE A 171 -16.87 -3.72 5.48
C ILE A 171 -15.82 -4.20 6.48
N GLY A 172 -15.34 -3.31 7.35
CA GLY A 172 -14.24 -3.60 8.28
C GLY A 172 -14.51 -4.72 9.28
N GLU A 173 -15.77 -4.94 9.63
CA GLU A 173 -16.23 -6.01 10.54
C GLU A 173 -16.56 -7.33 9.81
N MET A 174 -16.21 -7.45 8.52
CA MET A 174 -16.65 -8.58 7.69
C MET A 174 -15.48 -9.48 7.26
N GLN A 175 -15.73 -10.78 7.27
CA GLN A 175 -14.87 -11.71 6.56
C GLN A 175 -15.14 -11.68 5.05
N LYS A 176 -14.10 -11.77 4.24
CA LYS A 176 -14.17 -11.72 2.78
C LYS A 176 -15.14 -12.76 2.17
N GLY A 177 -15.14 -13.98 2.71
CA GLY A 177 -16.04 -15.02 2.25
C GLY A 177 -17.52 -14.68 2.46
N TYR A 178 -17.85 -14.05 3.60
CA TYR A 178 -19.21 -13.57 3.88
C TYR A 178 -19.59 -12.40 2.96
N LEU A 179 -18.66 -11.45 2.78
CA LEU A 179 -18.86 -10.31 1.87
C LEU A 179 -19.21 -10.76 0.45
N ARG A 180 -18.51 -11.77 -0.11
CA ARG A 180 -18.82 -12.31 -1.45
C ARG A 180 -20.20 -12.98 -1.52
N ARG A 181 -20.62 -13.69 -0.47
CA ARG A 181 -21.99 -14.24 -0.40
C ARG A 181 -23.05 -13.14 -0.44
N LEU A 182 -22.86 -12.07 0.36
CA LEU A 182 -23.76 -10.91 0.33
C LEU A 182 -23.84 -10.26 -1.06
N ALA A 183 -22.72 -10.13 -1.75
CA ALA A 183 -22.67 -9.60 -3.10
C ALA A 183 -23.47 -10.48 -4.07
N ALA A 184 -23.31 -11.81 -4.00
CA ALA A 184 -24.03 -12.77 -4.84
C ALA A 184 -25.55 -12.77 -4.54
N GLU A 185 -25.94 -12.82 -3.26
CA GLU A 185 -27.35 -12.78 -2.82
C GLU A 185 -28.05 -11.47 -3.26
N ALA A 186 -27.31 -10.35 -3.26
CA ALA A 186 -27.83 -9.08 -3.76
C ALA A 186 -27.84 -8.96 -5.29
N GLY A 187 -27.27 -9.93 -6.01
CA GLY A 187 -27.16 -9.92 -7.48
C GLY A 187 -26.25 -8.82 -8.00
N LEU A 188 -25.16 -8.51 -7.26
CA LEU A 188 -24.17 -7.51 -7.70
C LEU A 188 -23.29 -8.09 -8.81
N ALA A 189 -23.10 -7.34 -9.88
CA ALA A 189 -22.29 -7.75 -11.03
C ALA A 189 -20.82 -8.05 -10.68
N THR A 190 -20.34 -7.57 -9.54
CA THR A 190 -18.97 -7.71 -9.06
C THR A 190 -18.73 -8.90 -8.12
N ALA A 191 -19.76 -9.74 -7.84
CA ALA A 191 -19.68 -10.82 -6.85
C ALA A 191 -18.53 -11.79 -7.11
N ASP A 192 -18.31 -12.19 -8.38
CA ASP A 192 -17.28 -13.12 -8.81
C ASP A 192 -16.00 -12.44 -9.30
N LYS A 193 -15.97 -11.10 -9.29
CA LYS A 193 -14.78 -10.34 -9.72
C LYS A 193 -13.60 -10.63 -8.81
N LYS A 194 -12.44 -10.95 -9.40
CA LYS A 194 -11.20 -11.16 -8.64
C LYS A 194 -10.81 -9.88 -7.90
N ASP A 195 -10.17 -10.03 -6.74
CA ASP A 195 -9.60 -8.89 -6.04
C ASP A 195 -8.53 -8.24 -6.92
N SER A 196 -8.52 -6.90 -6.97
CA SER A 196 -7.49 -6.17 -7.69
C SER A 196 -6.12 -6.47 -7.07
N THR A 197 -5.17 -6.87 -7.90
CA THR A 197 -3.77 -7.05 -7.55
C THR A 197 -2.96 -6.06 -8.39
N GLY A 198 -1.84 -5.56 -7.86
CA GLY A 198 -1.04 -4.54 -8.54
C GLY A 198 -1.11 -3.17 -7.85
N ILE A 199 -0.48 -2.17 -8.47
CA ILE A 199 -0.45 -0.81 -7.96
C ILE A 199 -1.84 -0.16 -8.14
N CYS A 200 -2.30 0.52 -7.10
CA CYS A 200 -3.60 1.18 -7.07
C CYS A 200 -3.79 2.10 -8.29
N PHE A 201 -4.90 1.91 -9.02
CA PHE A 201 -5.27 2.60 -10.26
C PHE A 201 -4.43 2.30 -11.51
N ILE A 202 -3.21 1.80 -11.38
CA ILE A 202 -2.37 1.39 -12.52
C ILE A 202 -2.72 -0.04 -12.96
N GLY A 203 -3.14 -0.88 -12.00
CA GLY A 203 -3.60 -2.25 -12.24
C GLY A 203 -2.46 -3.28 -12.41
N GLU A 204 -2.84 -4.46 -12.90
CA GLU A 204 -1.90 -5.55 -13.20
C GLU A 204 -1.21 -5.29 -14.53
N ARG A 205 0.08 -4.98 -14.48
CA ARG A 205 0.94 -4.78 -15.65
C ARG A 205 2.25 -5.51 -15.48
N ASN A 206 2.97 -5.74 -16.56
CA ASN A 206 4.38 -6.07 -16.47
C ASN A 206 5.11 -4.83 -15.91
N PHE A 207 5.34 -4.85 -14.61
CA PHE A 207 5.85 -3.71 -13.85
C PHE A 207 7.16 -3.15 -14.43
N LYS A 208 8.07 -4.03 -14.86
CA LYS A 208 9.32 -3.62 -15.48
C LYS A 208 9.09 -2.86 -16.79
N LYS A 209 8.26 -3.39 -17.69
CA LYS A 209 7.92 -2.71 -18.95
C LYS A 209 7.22 -1.38 -18.74
N PHE A 210 6.35 -1.31 -17.74
CA PHE A 210 5.68 -0.08 -17.35
C PHE A 210 6.69 0.97 -16.87
N LEU A 211 7.57 0.61 -15.95
CA LEU A 211 8.55 1.53 -15.37
C LEU A 211 9.60 2.01 -16.41
N MET A 212 9.93 1.17 -17.40
CA MET A 212 10.83 1.51 -18.50
C MET A 212 10.33 2.68 -19.38
N GLN A 213 9.03 2.95 -19.41
CA GLN A 213 8.47 4.09 -20.16
C GLN A 213 8.82 5.43 -19.53
N TYR A 214 9.08 5.45 -18.22
CA TYR A 214 9.33 6.66 -17.43
C TYR A 214 10.78 6.79 -16.96
N LEU A 215 11.42 5.67 -16.66
CA LEU A 215 12.80 5.63 -16.18
C LEU A 215 13.67 4.84 -17.16
N PRO A 216 14.64 5.50 -17.83
CA PRO A 216 15.52 4.83 -18.77
C PRO A 216 16.30 3.70 -18.10
N ALA A 217 16.31 2.54 -18.73
CA ALA A 217 17.11 1.40 -18.28
C ALA A 217 18.61 1.71 -18.38
N LYS A 218 19.35 1.39 -17.30
CA LYS A 218 20.81 1.42 -17.29
C LYS A 218 21.31 0.00 -16.95
N PRO A 219 21.54 -0.87 -17.95
CA PRO A 219 22.02 -2.22 -17.70
C PRO A 219 23.41 -2.22 -17.04
N GLY A 220 23.65 -3.24 -16.21
CA GLY A 220 24.92 -3.42 -15.51
C GLY A 220 25.13 -4.88 -15.13
N ASP A 221 26.16 -5.14 -14.33
CA ASP A 221 26.52 -6.50 -13.94
C ASP A 221 25.83 -6.90 -12.62
N MET A 222 25.47 -8.17 -12.53
CA MET A 222 25.12 -8.84 -11.28
C MET A 222 26.37 -9.55 -10.76
N ILE A 223 26.77 -9.24 -9.54
CA ILE A 223 27.95 -9.84 -8.91
C ILE A 223 27.59 -10.55 -7.60
N ASP A 224 28.38 -11.56 -7.22
CA ASP A 224 28.32 -12.14 -5.88
C ASP A 224 29.30 -11.43 -4.91
N LEU A 225 29.31 -11.84 -3.63
CA LEU A 225 30.18 -11.27 -2.59
C LEU A 225 31.69 -11.47 -2.88
N SER A 226 32.06 -12.41 -3.75
CA SER A 226 33.45 -12.55 -4.18
C SER A 226 33.86 -11.60 -5.31
N GLY A 227 32.92 -10.78 -5.80
CA GLY A 227 33.13 -9.90 -6.96
C GLY A 227 32.98 -10.59 -8.30
N ARG A 228 32.64 -11.89 -8.34
CA ARG A 228 32.44 -12.64 -9.58
C ARG A 228 31.17 -12.19 -10.28
N VAL A 229 31.24 -11.92 -11.59
CA VAL A 229 30.06 -11.62 -12.41
C VAL A 229 29.22 -12.88 -12.60
N ILE A 230 27.97 -12.82 -12.13
CA ILE A 230 26.99 -13.91 -12.19
C ILE A 230 26.04 -13.75 -13.38
N GLY A 231 25.78 -12.51 -13.79
CA GLY A 231 24.86 -12.19 -14.88
C GLY A 231 24.79 -10.70 -15.15
N ARG A 232 23.73 -10.28 -15.86
CA ARG A 232 23.49 -8.87 -16.15
C ARG A 232 22.07 -8.48 -15.75
N HIS A 233 21.92 -7.29 -15.17
CA HIS A 233 20.63 -6.69 -14.89
C HIS A 233 20.26 -5.64 -15.94
N ASP A 234 18.97 -5.34 -16.08
CA ASP A 234 18.45 -4.36 -17.03
C ASP A 234 18.35 -2.93 -16.44
N GLY A 235 18.64 -2.77 -15.17
CA GLY A 235 18.57 -1.51 -14.43
C GLY A 235 18.28 -1.78 -12.96
N LEU A 236 19.07 -1.21 -12.03
CA LEU A 236 18.99 -1.45 -10.58
C LEU A 236 17.61 -1.17 -10.00
N MET A 237 16.90 -0.19 -10.57
CA MET A 237 15.55 0.21 -10.14
C MET A 237 14.50 -0.90 -10.26
N TYR A 238 14.71 -1.89 -11.14
CA TYR A 238 13.74 -2.98 -11.34
C TYR A 238 13.87 -4.11 -10.33
N TYR A 239 14.82 -4.03 -9.42
CA TYR A 239 15.10 -5.07 -8.44
C TYR A 239 14.86 -4.56 -7.02
N THR A 240 14.39 -5.44 -6.16
CA THR A 240 14.11 -5.16 -4.74
C THR A 240 14.94 -6.10 -3.86
N LEU A 241 15.35 -5.64 -2.69
CA LEU A 241 16.05 -6.48 -1.71
C LEU A 241 15.23 -7.73 -1.36
N GLY A 242 15.89 -8.88 -1.33
CA GLY A 242 15.26 -10.17 -1.12
C GLY A 242 14.53 -10.74 -2.33
N GLN A 243 14.55 -10.07 -3.49
CA GLN A 243 13.96 -10.60 -4.72
C GLN A 243 14.67 -11.87 -5.15
N ARG A 244 13.86 -12.91 -5.49
CA ARG A 244 14.32 -14.20 -5.97
C ARG A 244 13.99 -14.44 -7.44
N ARG A 245 12.78 -14.01 -7.85
CA ARG A 245 12.27 -14.28 -9.21
C ARG A 245 12.70 -13.20 -10.20
N GLY A 246 12.86 -13.58 -11.46
CA GLY A 246 13.15 -12.61 -12.53
C GLY A 246 14.60 -12.14 -12.60
N LEU A 247 15.54 -12.83 -11.92
CA LEU A 247 16.97 -12.52 -11.99
C LEU A 247 17.63 -13.04 -13.27
N GLY A 248 17.08 -14.10 -13.87
CA GLY A 248 17.64 -14.68 -15.11
C GLY A 248 18.98 -15.42 -14.94
N ILE A 249 19.40 -15.69 -13.70
CA ILE A 249 20.70 -16.32 -13.36
C ILE A 249 20.56 -17.75 -12.82
N GLY A 250 19.47 -18.45 -13.16
CA GLY A 250 19.24 -19.84 -12.78
C GLY A 250 20.07 -20.84 -13.60
N GLY A 251 20.36 -22.01 -13.02
CA GLY A 251 20.96 -23.14 -13.74
C GLY A 251 22.49 -23.09 -13.90
N GLN A 252 23.18 -22.29 -13.07
CA GLN A 252 24.66 -22.35 -13.05
C GLN A 252 25.14 -23.69 -12.49
N LYS A 253 26.07 -24.36 -13.22
CA LYS A 253 26.62 -25.67 -12.83
C LYS A 253 27.49 -25.63 -11.56
N GLU A 254 27.98 -24.44 -11.20
CA GLU A 254 28.84 -24.20 -10.05
C GLU A 254 28.05 -23.40 -8.99
N GLY A 255 27.58 -24.07 -7.95
CA GLY A 255 26.84 -23.43 -6.83
C GLY A 255 26.21 -24.46 -5.91
N SER A 256 25.69 -24.02 -4.76
CA SER A 256 25.02 -24.85 -3.76
C SER A 256 23.68 -25.46 -4.24
N GLY A 257 23.19 -25.07 -5.41
CA GLY A 257 21.86 -25.42 -5.90
C GLY A 257 20.73 -24.59 -5.26
N GLU A 258 21.06 -23.72 -4.32
CA GLU A 258 20.11 -22.83 -3.66
C GLU A 258 19.68 -21.67 -4.57
N SER A 259 18.59 -21.03 -4.18
CA SER A 259 18.05 -19.88 -4.93
C SER A 259 18.94 -18.64 -4.77
N TRP A 260 19.04 -17.84 -5.82
CA TRP A 260 19.67 -16.53 -5.78
C TRP A 260 18.73 -15.48 -5.23
N PHE A 261 19.26 -14.58 -4.41
CA PHE A 261 18.56 -13.44 -3.82
C PHE A 261 19.33 -12.14 -4.07
N VAL A 262 18.62 -11.06 -4.30
CA VAL A 262 19.20 -9.72 -4.29
C VAL A 262 19.49 -9.34 -2.83
N ILE A 263 20.76 -9.08 -2.52
CA ILE A 263 21.20 -8.68 -1.17
C ILE A 263 21.60 -7.20 -1.10
N GLY A 264 21.89 -6.56 -2.26
CA GLY A 264 22.27 -5.15 -2.28
C GLY A 264 22.29 -4.54 -3.67
N LYS A 265 22.50 -3.23 -3.70
CA LYS A 265 22.68 -2.43 -4.91
C LYS A 265 23.82 -1.44 -4.67
N ASP A 266 24.80 -1.38 -5.57
CA ASP A 266 25.79 -0.31 -5.63
C ASP A 266 25.36 0.65 -6.75
N MET A 267 24.76 1.77 -6.36
CA MET A 267 24.21 2.75 -7.29
C MET A 267 25.29 3.50 -8.06
N GLU A 268 26.49 3.69 -7.46
CA GLU A 268 27.61 4.40 -8.06
C GLU A 268 28.27 3.56 -9.16
N LYS A 269 28.53 2.28 -8.86
CA LYS A 269 29.15 1.34 -9.79
C LYS A 269 28.14 0.64 -10.71
N ASN A 270 26.85 0.87 -10.51
CA ASN A 270 25.75 0.23 -11.23
C ASN A 270 25.82 -1.31 -11.16
N LEU A 271 26.01 -1.83 -9.93
CA LEU A 271 26.11 -3.26 -9.67
C LEU A 271 24.93 -3.77 -8.85
N LEU A 272 24.35 -4.89 -9.28
CA LEU A 272 23.36 -5.63 -8.48
C LEU A 272 24.09 -6.76 -7.74
N ILE A 273 24.02 -6.73 -6.40
CA ILE A 273 24.70 -7.71 -5.56
C ILE A 273 23.72 -8.82 -5.25
N VAL A 274 24.10 -10.05 -5.62
CA VAL A 274 23.26 -11.25 -5.47
C VAL A 274 24.03 -12.36 -4.76
N GLN A 275 23.30 -13.20 -4.01
CA GLN A 275 23.90 -14.34 -3.30
C GLN A 275 22.99 -15.55 -3.33
N GLN A 276 23.56 -16.75 -3.33
CA GLN A 276 22.81 -18.00 -3.18
C GLN A 276 22.50 -18.29 -1.72
N GLY A 277 21.29 -18.79 -1.45
CA GLY A 277 20.86 -19.11 -0.10
C GLY A 277 20.54 -17.89 0.76
N GLU A 278 20.31 -18.12 2.04
CA GLU A 278 20.08 -17.05 3.03
C GLU A 278 21.40 -16.67 3.70
N HIS A 279 21.72 -15.38 3.64
CA HIS A 279 22.94 -14.80 4.17
C HIS A 279 22.64 -13.68 5.16
N GLU A 280 23.54 -13.45 6.13
CA GLU A 280 23.40 -12.41 7.15
C GLU A 280 23.24 -11.01 6.56
N GLU A 281 23.85 -10.75 5.40
CA GLU A 281 23.74 -9.47 4.65
C GLU A 281 22.30 -9.15 4.21
N LEU A 282 21.41 -10.16 4.19
CA LEU A 282 20.00 -9.97 3.86
C LEU A 282 19.16 -9.54 5.08
N PHE A 283 19.74 -9.59 6.28
CA PHE A 283 19.06 -9.27 7.53
C PHE A 283 19.48 -7.92 8.08
N SER A 284 18.54 -7.23 8.74
CA SER A 284 18.76 -5.98 9.44
C SER A 284 18.40 -6.10 10.91
N LEU A 285 19.12 -5.39 11.76
CA LEU A 285 18.90 -5.29 13.22
C LEU A 285 17.99 -4.10 13.57
N GLY A 286 17.76 -3.20 12.62
CA GLY A 286 16.96 -2.00 12.81
C GLY A 286 16.80 -1.22 11.50
N LEU A 287 16.13 -0.10 11.61
CA LEU A 287 15.94 0.86 10.50
C LEU A 287 15.86 2.29 11.02
N GLU A 288 16.07 3.23 10.10
CA GLU A 288 15.76 4.64 10.25
C GLU A 288 14.55 4.96 9.37
N ALA A 289 13.60 5.72 9.91
CA ALA A 289 12.46 6.22 9.17
C ALA A 289 12.32 7.72 9.35
N ASN A 290 12.03 8.42 8.26
CA ASN A 290 11.83 9.87 8.23
C ASN A 290 10.36 10.20 7.97
N LYS A 291 9.93 11.44 8.28
CA LYS A 291 8.56 11.90 8.04
C LYS A 291 7.52 10.93 8.65
N VAL A 292 7.83 10.42 9.84
CA VAL A 292 6.92 9.53 10.57
C VAL A 292 5.73 10.34 11.06
N SER A 293 4.55 9.84 10.80
CA SER A 293 3.30 10.44 11.26
C SER A 293 2.51 9.47 12.12
N PHE A 294 1.91 10.00 13.17
CA PHE A 294 1.00 9.26 14.03
C PHE A 294 -0.43 9.71 13.78
N ILE A 295 -1.36 8.76 13.78
CA ILE A 295 -2.79 9.05 13.54
C ILE A 295 -3.34 10.01 14.61
N GLU A 296 -2.86 9.90 15.84
CA GLU A 296 -3.20 10.81 16.93
C GLU A 296 -2.54 12.19 16.83
N GLY A 297 -1.58 12.38 15.93
CA GLY A 297 -0.80 13.61 15.75
C GLY A 297 0.53 13.61 16.48
N GLU A 298 0.64 12.84 17.56
CA GLU A 298 1.86 12.73 18.38
C GLU A 298 2.19 11.24 18.65
N PRO A 299 3.47 10.88 18.84
CA PRO A 299 3.86 9.53 19.24
C PRO A 299 3.38 9.23 20.67
N PRO A 300 3.22 7.94 21.02
CA PRO A 300 2.85 7.54 22.39
C PRO A 300 3.82 8.05 23.46
N ALA A 301 5.11 8.06 23.14
CA ALA A 301 6.20 8.59 23.95
C ALA A 301 7.44 8.85 23.06
N ARG A 302 8.48 9.48 23.63
CA ARG A 302 9.76 9.61 22.94
C ARG A 302 10.43 8.27 22.65
N GLU A 303 10.31 7.33 23.59
CA GLU A 303 10.73 5.94 23.44
C GLU A 303 9.54 5.05 23.83
N PHE A 304 9.24 4.05 23.02
CA PHE A 304 8.16 3.11 23.30
C PHE A 304 8.40 1.76 22.62
N GLU A 305 7.78 0.72 23.15
CA GLU A 305 7.74 -0.60 22.56
C GLU A 305 6.38 -0.86 21.94
N CYS A 306 6.38 -1.47 20.76
CA CYS A 306 5.16 -1.80 20.02
C CYS A 306 5.43 -2.97 19.09
N THR A 307 4.46 -3.28 18.21
CA THR A 307 4.72 -4.15 17.08
C THR A 307 4.78 -3.33 15.80
N ALA A 308 5.54 -3.81 14.82
CA ALA A 308 5.65 -3.13 13.52
C ALA A 308 5.59 -4.12 12.35
N LYS A 309 5.19 -3.59 11.18
CA LYS A 309 5.30 -4.26 9.89
C LYS A 309 6.15 -3.41 8.96
N PHE A 310 7.05 -4.06 8.23
CA PHE A 310 7.91 -3.42 7.22
C PHE A 310 7.44 -3.74 5.79
N ARG A 311 6.41 -4.57 5.66
CA ARG A 311 5.71 -4.94 4.43
C ARG A 311 4.27 -5.33 4.75
N TYR A 312 3.36 -5.09 3.84
CA TYR A 312 1.92 -5.33 4.01
C TYR A 312 1.58 -6.73 4.55
N ARG A 313 2.14 -7.80 3.96
CA ARG A 313 1.79 -9.19 4.31
C ARG A 313 2.70 -9.81 5.37
N GLN A 314 3.56 -9.02 6.00
CA GLN A 314 4.42 -9.51 7.08
C GLN A 314 3.61 -9.71 8.36
N SER A 315 4.00 -10.69 9.18
CA SER A 315 3.54 -10.79 10.57
C SER A 315 4.12 -9.63 11.39
N ASP A 316 3.45 -9.33 12.50
CA ASP A 316 3.90 -8.31 13.43
C ASP A 316 5.26 -8.67 14.04
N GLN A 317 6.15 -7.70 14.11
CA GLN A 317 7.48 -7.81 14.70
C GLN A 317 7.56 -6.92 15.94
N LYS A 318 8.11 -7.43 17.04
CA LYS A 318 8.36 -6.61 18.24
C LYS A 318 9.50 -5.65 17.98
N VAL A 319 9.29 -4.39 18.31
CA VAL A 319 10.27 -3.31 18.09
C VAL A 319 10.30 -2.35 19.27
N LYS A 320 11.47 -1.71 19.45
CA LYS A 320 11.63 -0.50 20.23
C LYS A 320 11.81 0.68 19.29
N VAL A 321 11.00 1.73 19.49
CA VAL A 321 11.03 2.96 18.68
C VAL A 321 11.59 4.09 19.53
N THR A 322 12.56 4.83 18.97
CA THR A 322 13.09 6.08 19.54
C THR A 322 12.87 7.22 18.58
N MET A 323 12.08 8.21 19.00
CA MET A 323 11.74 9.39 18.19
C MET A 323 12.83 10.45 18.22
N HIS A 324 13.14 11.05 17.06
CA HIS A 324 14.04 12.18 16.92
C HIS A 324 13.54 13.13 15.81
N GLY A 325 13.02 14.29 16.21
CA GLY A 325 12.35 15.20 15.27
C GLY A 325 11.12 14.56 14.65
N ASP A 326 11.02 14.59 13.32
CA ASP A 326 9.96 13.94 12.53
C ASP A 326 10.31 12.52 12.07
N GLY A 327 11.46 12.00 12.54
CA GLY A 327 11.93 10.65 12.24
C GLY A 327 12.05 9.77 13.47
N CYS A 328 12.43 8.51 13.27
CA CYS A 328 12.69 7.56 14.33
C CYS A 328 13.73 6.51 13.96
N THR A 329 14.44 6.03 14.98
CA THR A 329 15.20 4.78 14.94
C THR A 329 14.31 3.66 15.44
N VAL A 330 14.31 2.54 14.75
CA VAL A 330 13.55 1.33 15.13
C VAL A 330 14.51 0.16 15.33
N ASP A 331 14.62 -0.31 16.55
CA ASP A 331 15.40 -1.49 16.92
C ASP A 331 14.51 -2.74 16.88
N PHE A 332 14.96 -3.79 16.21
CA PHE A 332 14.21 -5.04 16.10
C PHE A 332 14.58 -5.99 17.25
N ALA A 333 13.56 -6.64 17.84
CA ALA A 333 13.80 -7.69 18.82
C ALA A 333 14.56 -8.89 18.23
N GLU A 334 14.27 -9.20 16.95
CA GLU A 334 14.91 -10.25 16.17
C GLU A 334 15.30 -9.70 14.78
N PRO A 335 16.42 -10.14 14.19
CA PRO A 335 16.83 -9.69 12.86
C PRO A 335 15.73 -9.86 11.81
N GLN A 336 15.49 -8.84 10.98
CA GLN A 336 14.44 -8.83 9.99
C GLN A 336 14.99 -8.96 8.57
N ARG A 337 14.38 -9.86 7.79
CA ARG A 337 14.81 -10.19 6.45
C ARG A 337 14.37 -9.14 5.43
N ALA A 338 15.32 -8.65 4.65
CA ALA A 338 15.10 -7.81 3.46
C ALA A 338 14.21 -6.58 3.74
N VAL A 339 14.46 -5.91 4.86
CA VAL A 339 13.88 -4.58 5.11
C VAL A 339 14.36 -3.65 4.01
N THR A 340 13.43 -2.92 3.38
CA THR A 340 13.72 -2.27 2.10
C THR A 340 13.44 -0.76 2.20
N PRO A 341 14.44 0.10 1.96
CA PRO A 341 14.24 1.55 1.86
C PRO A 341 13.18 1.92 0.81
N GLY A 342 12.33 2.90 1.15
CA GLY A 342 11.17 3.30 0.37
C GLY A 342 9.88 2.59 0.74
N GLN A 343 9.92 1.38 1.35
CA GLN A 343 8.74 0.78 1.98
C GLN A 343 8.36 1.57 3.25
N TRP A 344 7.21 1.26 3.82
CA TRP A 344 6.77 1.87 5.07
C TRP A 344 7.03 0.95 6.26
N VAL A 345 7.45 1.54 7.38
CA VAL A 345 7.29 0.95 8.69
C VAL A 345 5.96 1.44 9.26
N VAL A 346 5.13 0.50 9.72
CA VAL A 346 3.82 0.80 10.30
C VAL A 346 3.74 0.21 11.70
N PHE A 347 3.42 1.05 12.68
CA PHE A 347 3.39 0.73 14.10
C PHE A 347 2.00 0.35 14.57
N TYR A 348 1.93 -0.61 15.48
CA TYR A 348 0.68 -1.12 16.04
C TYR A 348 0.79 -1.36 17.55
N ASP A 349 -0.29 -1.03 18.25
CA ASP A 349 -0.52 -1.48 19.64
C ASP A 349 -1.77 -2.39 19.64
N GLY A 350 -1.55 -3.69 19.72
CA GLY A 350 -2.63 -4.68 19.55
C GLY A 350 -3.39 -4.52 18.23
N GLU A 351 -4.66 -4.17 18.32
CA GLU A 351 -5.51 -3.93 17.13
C GLU A 351 -5.36 -2.52 16.56
N GLU A 352 -4.81 -1.58 17.30
CA GLU A 352 -4.69 -0.19 16.89
C GLU A 352 -3.48 0.03 15.99
N CYS A 353 -3.71 0.67 14.83
CA CYS A 353 -2.66 1.21 13.98
C CYS A 353 -2.30 2.62 14.48
N LEU A 354 -1.08 2.78 14.99
CA LEU A 354 -0.61 4.03 15.57
C LEU A 354 -0.21 5.06 14.52
N GLY A 355 0.32 4.58 13.38
CA GLY A 355 0.89 5.41 12.33
C GLY A 355 2.10 4.75 11.70
N GLY A 356 2.94 5.55 11.03
CA GLY A 356 4.15 5.06 10.39
C GLY A 356 4.84 6.07 9.51
N GLY A 357 5.84 5.63 8.76
CA GLY A 357 6.57 6.48 7.83
C GLY A 357 7.41 5.67 6.85
N PRO A 358 7.95 6.32 5.81
CA PRO A 358 8.84 5.68 4.86
C PRO A 358 10.16 5.29 5.52
N ILE A 359 10.61 4.09 5.24
CA ILE A 359 11.93 3.58 5.65
C ILE A 359 12.97 4.31 4.81
N ASP A 360 13.87 5.02 5.46
CA ASP A 360 14.94 5.75 4.80
C ASP A 360 16.19 4.91 4.64
N ASP A 361 16.62 4.27 5.72
CA ASP A 361 17.80 3.42 5.73
C ASP A 361 17.60 2.20 6.65
N THR A 362 18.50 1.24 6.56
CA THR A 362 18.49 0.03 7.37
C THR A 362 19.84 -0.16 8.04
N ARG A 363 19.82 -0.71 9.25
CA ARG A 363 21.02 -1.13 9.97
C ARG A 363 21.23 -2.62 9.71
N PRO A 364 22.12 -2.99 8.76
CA PRO A 364 22.32 -4.38 8.39
C PRO A 364 22.92 -5.19 9.55
N MET A 365 22.60 -6.48 9.62
CA MET A 365 23.22 -7.42 10.56
C MET A 365 24.69 -7.64 10.19
N LYS A 366 25.00 -7.61 8.90
CA LYS A 366 26.34 -7.68 8.36
C LYS A 366 26.46 -6.80 7.12
N GLU A 367 27.51 -5.98 7.07
CA GLU A 367 27.76 -5.13 5.93
C GLU A 367 28.20 -5.93 4.70
N ILE A 368 27.77 -5.48 3.53
CA ILE A 368 28.20 -6.05 2.25
C ILE A 368 29.63 -5.63 1.99
N LYS A 369 30.54 -6.62 1.94
CA LYS A 369 31.94 -6.43 1.53
C LYS A 369 32.18 -7.27 0.29
N ILE A 370 32.55 -6.61 -0.79
CA ILE A 370 32.92 -7.27 -2.05
C ILE A 370 34.41 -7.55 -1.96
N GLY A 371 34.79 -8.81 -2.07
CA GLY A 371 36.18 -9.30 -1.97
C GLY A 371 37.03 -8.90 -3.18
#